data_c4de9fbadd7b9d841a30706069524733
#
_entry.id   c4de9fbadd7b9d841a30706069524733
#
_cell.length_a   1.000
_cell.length_b   1.000
_cell.length_c   1.000
_cell.angle_alpha   90.00
_cell.angle_beta   90.00
_cell.angle_gamma   90.00
#
_symmetry.space_group_name_H-M   'P 1'
#
loop_
_entity.id
_entity.type
_entity.pdbx_description
1 polymer ?
#
loop_
_entity_poly.entity_id
_entity_poly.type
_entity_poly.pdbx_seq_one_letter_code
_entity_poly.pdbx_strand_id
1 'polypeptide(L)'
;YSSAASDVYKRQDIPARGLMGYRSELLTDTRGNGVMSHIFKDYEPYTGEIAERTRGSLIASESGEANSYGLFNTQERGRLFVRPGDPIYEGQIVGECSRNEDIVVNVCKRKHVTNMRASGSDEALRLTPPVDLSLEQCMEFIRDDELVEVTPKNIRMRKRLLTKDQRIKEFNRKQSQTTE
;
A
#
# COMPACT_ATOMS: atom_id res chain seq x y z
N TYR A 1 -8.77 -45.20 9.55
CA TYR A 1 -9.71 -44.40 8.75
C TYR A 1 -8.91 -43.43 7.93
N SER A 2 -8.71 -43.76 6.66
CA SER A 2 -8.17 -42.84 5.67
C SER A 2 -9.25 -41.80 5.35
N SER A 3 -9.16 -40.63 5.95
CA SER A 3 -9.82 -39.45 5.47
C SER A 3 -9.19 -39.08 4.14
N ALA A 4 -9.76 -39.53 3.05
CA ALA A 4 -9.43 -38.99 1.74
C ALA A 4 -9.79 -37.50 1.79
N ALA A 5 -8.78 -36.64 1.88
CA ALA A 5 -8.94 -35.21 1.67
C ALA A 5 -9.45 -35.08 0.23
N SER A 6 -10.75 -34.81 0.07
CA SER A 6 -11.29 -34.55 -1.25
C SER A 6 -10.73 -33.21 -1.71
N ASP A 7 -9.97 -33.23 -2.79
CA ASP A 7 -9.51 -32.01 -3.46
C ASP A 7 -10.73 -31.20 -3.87
N VAL A 8 -10.81 -29.97 -3.40
CA VAL A 8 -11.88 -29.04 -3.80
C VAL A 8 -11.46 -28.37 -5.09
N TYR A 9 -12.12 -28.71 -6.18
CA TYR A 9 -11.92 -28.09 -7.48
C TYR A 9 -13.06 -27.11 -7.78
N LYS A 10 -12.70 -25.85 -8.11
CA LYS A 10 -13.65 -24.83 -8.54
C LYS A 10 -13.24 -24.29 -9.91
N ARG A 11 -14.20 -24.16 -10.81
CA ARG A 11 -14.04 -23.51 -12.10
C ARG A 11 -15.02 -22.36 -12.21
N GLN A 12 -14.51 -21.17 -12.57
CA GLN A 12 -15.30 -19.94 -12.67
C GLN A 12 -14.85 -19.13 -13.88
N ASP A 13 -15.78 -18.40 -14.50
CA ASP A 13 -15.47 -17.37 -15.48
C ASP A 13 -15.40 -16.04 -14.74
N ILE A 14 -14.30 -15.30 -14.92
CA ILE A 14 -14.04 -14.06 -14.20
C ILE A 14 -13.34 -13.07 -15.15
N PRO A 15 -13.64 -11.76 -15.09
CA PRO A 15 -12.87 -10.76 -15.81
C PRO A 15 -11.39 -10.83 -15.43
N ALA A 16 -10.48 -10.77 -16.43
CA ALA A 16 -9.04 -10.89 -16.18
C ALA A 16 -8.51 -9.90 -15.15
N ARG A 17 -9.06 -8.69 -15.08
CA ARG A 17 -8.72 -7.67 -14.08
C ARG A 17 -9.08 -8.09 -12.64
N GLY A 18 -10.08 -8.95 -12.44
CA GLY A 18 -10.45 -9.50 -11.12
C GLY A 18 -9.54 -10.62 -10.64
N LEU A 19 -8.61 -11.09 -11.49
CA LEU A 19 -7.57 -12.04 -11.09
C LEU A 19 -6.32 -11.36 -10.55
N MET A 20 -6.17 -10.05 -10.77
CA MET A 20 -5.05 -9.31 -10.20
C MET A 20 -5.12 -9.39 -8.68
N GLY A 21 -4.05 -9.87 -8.06
CA GLY A 21 -3.95 -10.01 -6.61
C GLY A 21 -4.58 -11.25 -6.01
N TYR A 22 -5.57 -11.85 -6.64
CA TYR A 22 -6.27 -13.01 -6.11
C TYR A 22 -5.34 -14.20 -5.78
N ARG A 23 -4.23 -14.35 -6.50
CA ARG A 23 -3.24 -15.39 -6.22
C ARG A 23 -2.67 -15.28 -4.80
N SER A 24 -2.36 -14.06 -4.35
CA SER A 24 -1.82 -13.80 -3.01
C SER A 24 -2.85 -14.13 -1.93
N GLU A 25 -4.10 -13.75 -2.16
CA GLU A 25 -5.23 -14.07 -1.30
C GLU A 25 -5.46 -15.58 -1.21
N LEU A 26 -5.55 -16.26 -2.36
CA LEU A 26 -5.70 -17.71 -2.42
C LEU A 26 -4.60 -18.45 -1.63
N LEU A 27 -3.33 -18.05 -1.79
CA LEU A 27 -2.22 -18.67 -1.06
C LEU A 27 -2.32 -18.43 0.44
N THR A 28 -2.79 -17.25 0.86
CA THR A 28 -3.01 -16.92 2.27
C THR A 28 -4.15 -17.76 2.84
N ASP A 29 -5.28 -17.82 2.17
CA ASP A 29 -6.47 -18.53 2.62
C ASP A 29 -6.26 -20.04 2.67
N THR A 30 -5.50 -20.58 1.72
CA THR A 30 -5.18 -21.99 1.63
C THR A 30 -3.91 -22.40 2.36
N ARG A 31 -3.29 -21.47 3.10
CA ARG A 31 -1.99 -21.71 3.79
C ARG A 31 -0.90 -22.23 2.86
N GLY A 32 -0.86 -21.70 1.64
CA GLY A 32 0.12 -22.06 0.62
C GLY A 32 -0.24 -23.30 -0.23
N ASN A 33 -1.35 -23.97 0.03
CA ASN A 33 -1.73 -25.19 -0.70
C ASN A 33 -2.59 -24.94 -1.94
N GLY A 34 -3.09 -23.70 -2.15
CA GLY A 34 -3.92 -23.35 -3.29
C GLY A 34 -3.13 -23.30 -4.60
N VAL A 35 -3.66 -23.94 -5.63
CA VAL A 35 -3.14 -23.85 -6.99
C VAL A 35 -4.17 -23.16 -7.86
N MET A 36 -3.75 -22.13 -8.58
CA MET A 36 -4.59 -21.40 -9.52
C MET A 36 -4.00 -21.46 -10.92
N SER A 37 -4.81 -21.84 -11.88
CA SER A 37 -4.51 -21.71 -13.32
C SER A 37 -5.66 -20.98 -13.99
N HIS A 38 -5.35 -20.20 -15.02
CA HIS A 38 -6.34 -19.49 -15.82
C HIS A 38 -6.01 -19.61 -17.29
N ILE A 39 -7.06 -19.59 -18.11
CA ILE A 39 -6.97 -19.58 -19.57
C ILE A 39 -7.87 -18.48 -20.09
N PHE A 40 -7.49 -17.87 -21.19
CA PHE A 40 -8.36 -16.94 -21.90
C PHE A 40 -9.55 -17.69 -22.48
N LYS A 41 -10.76 -17.17 -22.28
CA LYS A 41 -12.01 -17.73 -22.80
C LYS A 41 -12.48 -16.92 -24.00
N ASP A 42 -12.85 -15.67 -23.77
CA ASP A 42 -13.39 -14.76 -24.80
C ASP A 42 -13.44 -13.33 -24.28
N TYR A 43 -13.79 -12.37 -25.14
CA TYR A 43 -14.11 -11.00 -24.77
C TYR A 43 -15.60 -10.91 -24.42
N GLU A 44 -15.88 -10.35 -23.26
CA GLU A 44 -17.24 -10.15 -22.76
C GLU A 44 -17.52 -8.64 -22.54
N PRO A 45 -18.79 -8.22 -22.52
CA PRO A 45 -19.15 -6.84 -22.18
C PRO A 45 -18.63 -6.45 -20.79
N TYR A 46 -18.34 -5.16 -20.63
CA TYR A 46 -17.89 -4.61 -19.35
C TYR A 46 -18.92 -4.83 -18.24
N THR A 47 -18.55 -5.55 -17.20
CA THR A 47 -19.44 -5.96 -16.10
C THR A 47 -19.44 -5.02 -14.89
N GLY A 48 -18.91 -3.82 -15.03
CA GLY A 48 -18.83 -2.85 -13.94
C GLY A 48 -17.48 -2.81 -13.24
N GLU A 49 -17.36 -1.97 -12.22
CA GLU A 49 -16.13 -1.81 -11.44
C GLU A 49 -15.92 -3.00 -10.49
N ILE A 50 -14.67 -3.40 -10.34
CA ILE A 50 -14.28 -4.41 -9.34
C ILE A 50 -13.91 -3.66 -8.08
N ALA A 51 -14.31 -4.19 -6.92
CA ALA A 51 -14.02 -3.59 -5.64
C ALA A 51 -12.51 -3.34 -5.48
N GLU A 52 -12.15 -2.07 -5.29
CA GLU A 52 -10.80 -1.67 -4.99
C GLU A 52 -10.45 -1.96 -3.52
N ARG A 53 -9.17 -1.86 -3.22
CA ARG A 53 -8.63 -1.89 -1.87
C ARG A 53 -9.43 -0.94 -0.95
N THR A 54 -9.88 -1.42 0.21
CA THR A 54 -10.65 -0.64 1.18
C THR A 54 -9.77 0.28 2.01
N ARG A 55 -8.53 -0.12 2.31
CA ARG A 55 -7.60 0.63 3.16
C ARG A 55 -6.92 1.76 2.41
N GLY A 56 -6.68 2.88 3.10
CA GLY A 56 -5.98 4.04 2.57
C GLY A 56 -4.46 3.86 2.47
N SER A 57 -3.80 4.89 1.94
CA SER A 57 -2.35 5.01 1.85
C SER A 57 -1.77 5.93 2.92
N LEU A 58 -0.59 5.62 3.42
CA LEU A 58 0.26 6.55 4.16
C LEU A 58 1.14 7.31 3.17
N ILE A 59 0.97 8.63 3.09
CA ILE A 59 1.58 9.49 2.07
C ILE A 59 2.63 10.39 2.73
N ALA A 60 3.83 10.43 2.18
CA ALA A 60 4.88 11.31 2.68
C ALA A 60 4.52 12.79 2.48
N SER A 61 4.70 13.59 3.55
CA SER A 61 4.42 15.04 3.57
C SER A 61 5.53 15.90 3.02
N GLU A 62 6.77 15.40 2.98
CA GLU A 62 7.96 16.14 2.57
C GLU A 62 9.02 15.21 1.98
N SER A 63 9.97 15.80 1.29
CA SER A 63 11.12 15.09 0.73
C SER A 63 12.28 15.09 1.71
N GLY A 64 12.99 13.96 1.81
CA GLY A 64 14.13 13.81 2.71
C GLY A 64 14.54 12.35 2.85
N GLU A 65 15.13 12.01 3.98
CA GLU A 65 15.51 10.66 4.35
C GLU A 65 14.61 10.15 5.46
N ALA A 66 14.10 8.94 5.31
CA ALA A 66 13.25 8.31 6.33
C ALA A 66 14.05 8.11 7.63
N ASN A 67 13.51 8.63 8.74
CA ASN A 67 14.17 8.57 10.04
C ASN A 67 13.45 7.60 10.98
N SER A 68 14.22 6.87 11.79
CA SER A 68 13.67 5.89 12.76
C SER A 68 12.58 6.50 13.66
N TYR A 69 12.75 7.74 14.10
CA TYR A 69 11.75 8.42 14.94
C TYR A 69 10.46 8.72 14.17
N GLY A 70 10.56 9.20 12.92
CA GLY A 70 9.41 9.44 12.05
C GLY A 70 8.65 8.16 11.73
N LEU A 71 9.38 7.09 11.42
CA LEU A 71 8.80 5.76 11.15
C LEU A 71 8.16 5.16 12.39
N PHE A 72 8.77 5.27 13.57
CA PHE A 72 8.20 4.80 14.83
C PHE A 72 6.84 5.44 15.12
N ASN A 73 6.71 6.75 14.94
CA ASN A 73 5.44 7.44 15.13
C ASN A 73 4.39 7.10 14.05
N THR A 74 4.85 6.63 12.89
CA THR A 74 3.97 6.33 11.76
C THR A 74 3.47 4.89 11.77
N GLN A 75 4.24 3.94 12.32
CA GLN A 75 3.89 2.51 12.33
C GLN A 75 2.59 2.20 13.09
N GLU A 76 2.17 3.04 14.04
CA GLU A 76 0.88 2.91 14.73
C GLU A 76 -0.32 3.15 13.80
N ARG A 77 -0.10 3.82 12.67
CA ARG A 77 -1.13 4.18 11.69
C ARG A 77 -1.31 3.15 10.58
N GLY A 78 -0.38 2.19 10.48
CA GLY A 78 -0.45 1.16 9.46
C GLY A 78 0.86 0.44 9.21
N ARG A 79 0.91 -0.32 8.12
CA ARG A 79 2.10 -1.09 7.71
C ARG A 79 3.00 -0.25 6.83
N LEU A 80 4.29 -0.23 7.11
CA LEU A 80 5.27 0.55 6.37
C LEU A 80 5.91 -0.27 5.24
N PHE A 81 6.27 0.42 4.14
CA PHE A 81 6.97 -0.12 2.98
C PHE A 81 8.42 0.39 2.87
N VAL A 82 8.82 1.31 3.74
CA VAL A 82 10.11 2.01 3.70
C VAL A 82 10.91 1.74 4.97
N ARG A 83 12.24 1.81 4.84
CA ARG A 83 13.21 1.58 5.91
C ARG A 83 13.84 2.88 6.36
N PRO A 84 14.41 2.92 7.59
CA PRO A 84 15.29 4.02 7.98
C PRO A 84 16.44 4.18 6.98
N GLY A 85 16.72 5.41 6.57
CA GLY A 85 17.75 5.73 5.58
C GLY A 85 17.26 5.76 4.13
N ASP A 86 16.03 5.31 3.84
CA ASP A 86 15.50 5.37 2.48
C ASP A 86 15.23 6.81 2.05
N PRO A 87 15.60 7.19 0.81
CA PRO A 87 15.24 8.48 0.26
C PRO A 87 13.76 8.54 -0.06
N ILE A 88 13.08 9.54 0.50
CA ILE A 88 11.64 9.77 0.38
C ILE A 88 11.41 11.09 -0.34
N TYR A 89 10.31 11.20 -1.07
CA TYR A 89 9.84 12.45 -1.65
C TYR A 89 8.36 12.70 -1.35
N GLU A 90 7.95 13.96 -1.38
CA GLU A 90 6.56 14.37 -1.14
C GLU A 90 5.60 13.66 -2.09
N GLY A 91 4.51 13.11 -1.55
CA GLY A 91 3.52 12.35 -2.33
C GLY A 91 3.88 10.89 -2.57
N GLN A 92 5.05 10.41 -2.13
CA GLN A 92 5.39 8.98 -2.12
C GLN A 92 4.51 8.23 -1.13
N ILE A 93 4.05 7.04 -1.51
CA ILE A 93 3.34 6.13 -0.61
C ILE A 93 4.39 5.35 0.19
N VAL A 94 4.37 5.53 1.50
CA VAL A 94 5.34 4.95 2.43
C VAL A 94 4.75 3.80 3.25
N GLY A 95 3.46 3.54 3.08
CA GLY A 95 2.79 2.45 3.80
C GLY A 95 1.31 2.33 3.46
N GLU A 96 0.70 1.27 3.97
CA GLU A 96 -0.74 1.05 3.96
C GLU A 96 -1.34 1.56 5.27
N CYS A 97 -2.38 2.38 5.18
CA CYS A 97 -3.10 2.86 6.35
C CYS A 97 -4.00 1.75 6.94
N SER A 98 -4.13 1.73 8.26
CA SER A 98 -5.11 0.85 8.94
C SER A 98 -6.55 1.31 8.78
N ARG A 99 -6.77 2.56 8.34
CA ARG A 99 -8.08 3.15 8.05
C ARG A 99 -8.34 3.18 6.55
N ASN A 100 -9.60 3.43 6.18
CA ASN A 100 -10.02 3.52 4.78
C ASN A 100 -9.59 4.83 4.09
N GLU A 101 -9.12 5.80 4.84
CA GLU A 101 -8.70 7.11 4.35
C GLU A 101 -7.19 7.22 4.21
N ASP A 102 -6.77 8.00 3.22
CA ASP A 102 -5.38 8.35 3.03
C ASP A 102 -4.92 9.33 4.12
N ILE A 103 -3.77 9.07 4.72
CA ILE A 103 -3.19 9.92 5.77
C ILE A 103 -1.82 10.42 5.32
N VAL A 104 -1.64 11.75 5.40
CA VAL A 104 -0.34 12.37 5.18
C VAL A 104 0.49 12.27 6.46
N VAL A 105 1.71 11.74 6.34
CA VAL A 105 2.62 11.44 7.45
C VAL A 105 4.00 12.02 7.19
N ASN A 106 4.71 12.39 8.25
CA ASN A 106 6.09 12.83 8.18
C ASN A 106 7.04 11.73 8.68
N VAL A 107 7.58 10.96 7.76
CA VAL A 107 8.56 9.90 8.06
C VAL A 107 10.00 10.41 8.14
N CYS A 108 10.25 11.65 7.70
CA CYS A 108 11.56 12.31 7.75
C CYS A 108 11.81 13.03 9.09
N LYS A 109 10.77 13.10 9.96
CA LYS A 109 10.84 13.82 11.22
C LYS A 109 11.92 13.25 12.14
N ARG A 110 12.84 14.11 12.59
CA ARG A 110 13.87 13.78 13.57
C ARG A 110 13.41 14.09 14.99
N LYS A 111 13.92 13.34 15.97
CA LYS A 111 13.71 13.63 17.39
C LYS A 111 14.41 14.97 17.72
N HIS A 112 13.66 15.96 18.19
CA HIS A 112 14.28 17.15 18.78
C HIS A 112 14.94 16.77 20.11
N VAL A 113 16.26 16.89 20.15
CA VAL A 113 17.02 16.73 21.39
C VAL A 113 16.84 18.02 22.17
N THR A 114 15.93 18.02 23.14
CA THR A 114 15.86 19.09 24.17
C THR A 114 16.81 18.72 25.28
N ASN A 115 17.66 19.68 25.70
CA ASN A 115 18.72 19.55 26.71
C ASN A 115 18.21 19.32 28.15
N MET A 116 16.99 18.85 28.37
CA MET A 116 16.45 18.58 29.71
C MET A 116 16.45 17.08 30.02
N ARG A 117 17.40 16.68 30.82
CA ARG A 117 17.44 15.57 31.79
C ARG A 117 16.51 14.37 31.51
N ALA A 118 16.76 13.62 30.50
CA ALA A 118 16.37 12.22 30.44
C ALA A 118 17.45 11.42 29.69
N SER A 119 18.67 11.44 30.20
CA SER A 119 19.80 10.62 29.70
C SER A 119 19.64 9.12 30.04
N GLY A 120 18.47 8.69 30.48
CA GLY A 120 18.21 7.32 30.89
C GLY A 120 17.23 6.53 30.01
N SER A 121 16.66 7.12 28.96
CA SER A 121 15.66 6.46 28.13
C SER A 121 15.97 6.60 26.64
N ASP A 122 17.16 6.20 26.23
CA ASP A 122 17.40 5.75 24.85
C ASP A 122 16.91 4.29 24.73
N GLU A 123 15.63 4.06 25.02
CA GLU A 123 15.00 2.82 24.61
C GLU A 123 15.12 2.73 23.08
N ALA A 124 15.80 1.67 22.64
CA ALA A 124 15.94 1.39 21.20
C ALA A 124 14.54 1.36 20.59
N LEU A 125 14.25 2.29 19.66
CA LEU A 125 12.97 2.37 18.99
C LEU A 125 12.74 1.04 18.24
N ARG A 126 11.78 0.25 18.70
CA ARG A 126 11.40 -1.00 18.04
C ARG A 126 10.55 -0.67 16.82
N LEU A 127 11.14 -0.82 15.65
CA LEU A 127 10.43 -0.70 14.38
C LEU A 127 9.91 -2.06 13.94
N THR A 128 8.66 -2.09 13.54
CA THR A 128 8.10 -3.26 12.83
C THR A 128 8.81 -3.39 11.48
N PRO A 129 9.25 -4.59 11.08
CA PRO A 129 9.86 -4.79 9.78
C PRO A 129 8.94 -4.27 8.67
N PRO A 130 9.46 -3.51 7.70
CA PRO A 130 8.68 -3.04 6.57
C PRO A 130 8.27 -4.21 5.68
N VAL A 131 7.16 -4.04 4.96
CA VAL A 131 6.69 -5.01 3.98
C VAL A 131 7.35 -4.69 2.64
N ASP A 132 8.10 -5.64 2.09
CA ASP A 132 8.65 -5.56 0.74
C ASP A 132 7.61 -6.08 -0.24
N LEU A 133 7.09 -5.18 -1.10
CA LEU A 133 6.10 -5.54 -2.11
C LEU A 133 6.79 -5.87 -3.43
N SER A 134 6.36 -6.96 -4.08
CA SER A 134 6.72 -7.25 -5.47
C SER A 134 6.02 -6.26 -6.41
N LEU A 135 6.45 -6.21 -7.69
CA LEU A 135 5.79 -5.39 -8.70
C LEU A 135 4.30 -5.73 -8.82
N GLU A 136 3.96 -7.02 -8.84
CA GLU A 136 2.58 -7.48 -8.90
C GLU A 136 1.76 -6.98 -7.71
N GLN A 137 2.31 -7.09 -6.49
CA GLN A 137 1.67 -6.59 -5.29
C GLN A 137 1.53 -5.07 -5.27
N CYS A 138 2.50 -4.33 -5.82
CA CYS A 138 2.37 -2.88 -5.99
C CYS A 138 1.26 -2.51 -6.98
N MET A 139 1.14 -3.25 -8.09
CA MET A 139 0.08 -3.04 -9.08
C MET A 139 -1.31 -3.36 -8.53
N GLU A 140 -1.40 -4.37 -7.67
CA GLU A 140 -2.62 -4.73 -6.94
C GLU A 140 -2.99 -3.67 -5.89
N PHE A 141 -1.98 -3.09 -5.25
CA PHE A 141 -2.16 -2.13 -4.17
C PHE A 141 -2.66 -0.76 -4.65
N ILE A 142 -2.19 -0.25 -5.81
CA ILE A 142 -2.48 1.10 -6.27
C ILE A 142 -3.95 1.30 -6.66
N ARG A 143 -4.44 2.54 -6.47
CA ARG A 143 -5.73 3.04 -6.96
C ARG A 143 -5.54 3.91 -8.19
N ASP A 144 -6.63 4.35 -8.80
CA ASP A 144 -6.65 5.20 -10.01
C ASP A 144 -5.86 6.52 -9.88
N ASP A 145 -5.75 7.05 -8.67
CA ASP A 145 -4.99 8.26 -8.37
C ASP A 145 -3.54 7.99 -7.94
N GLU A 146 -3.10 6.74 -8.01
CA GLU A 146 -1.77 6.28 -7.62
C GLU A 146 -0.99 5.70 -8.80
N LEU A 147 0.32 5.72 -8.74
CA LEU A 147 1.22 5.24 -9.78
C LEU A 147 2.34 4.39 -9.17
N VAL A 148 2.79 3.39 -9.92
CA VAL A 148 4.00 2.62 -9.59
C VAL A 148 5.16 3.18 -10.41
N GLU A 149 6.26 3.48 -9.75
CA GLU A 149 7.54 3.85 -10.37
C GLU A 149 8.48 2.66 -10.29
N VAL A 150 8.92 2.19 -11.45
CA VAL A 150 9.87 1.10 -11.56
C VAL A 150 11.21 1.63 -12.03
N THR A 151 12.23 1.44 -11.22
CA THR A 151 13.62 1.76 -11.57
C THR A 151 14.47 0.50 -11.48
N PRO A 152 15.67 0.46 -12.05
CA PRO A 152 16.54 -0.73 -11.96
C PRO A 152 16.87 -1.18 -10.52
N LYS A 153 16.75 -0.28 -9.54
CA LYS A 153 17.11 -0.55 -8.15
C LYS A 153 15.91 -0.59 -7.20
N ASN A 154 14.81 0.07 -7.52
CA ASN A 154 13.70 0.25 -6.59
C ASN A 154 12.35 0.23 -7.31
N ILE A 155 11.35 -0.30 -6.63
CA ILE A 155 9.93 -0.15 -6.95
C ILE A 155 9.36 0.77 -5.89
N ARG A 156 8.66 1.82 -6.31
CA ARG A 156 8.01 2.80 -5.42
C ARG A 156 6.60 3.06 -5.88
N MET A 157 5.75 3.43 -4.96
CA MET A 157 4.38 3.87 -5.26
C MET A 157 4.25 5.34 -4.87
N ARG A 158 3.46 6.09 -5.63
CA ARG A 158 3.21 7.50 -5.36
C ARG A 158 1.82 7.93 -5.77
N LYS A 159 1.38 9.05 -5.23
CA LYS A 159 0.19 9.73 -5.76
C LYS A 159 0.51 10.36 -7.13
N ARG A 160 -0.50 10.39 -8.01
CA ARG A 160 -0.39 11.09 -9.31
C ARG A 160 -0.11 12.58 -9.10
N LEU A 161 -0.79 13.20 -8.14
CA LEU A 161 -0.54 14.57 -7.68
C LEU A 161 0.29 14.53 -6.40
N LEU A 162 1.54 15.01 -6.49
CA LEU A 162 2.51 14.85 -5.42
C LEU A 162 2.22 15.77 -4.24
N THR A 163 1.92 17.05 -4.47
CA THR A 163 1.71 18.00 -3.40
C THR A 163 0.30 17.92 -2.81
N LYS A 164 0.20 18.19 -1.52
CA LYS A 164 -1.09 18.24 -0.82
C LYS A 164 -2.05 19.23 -1.45
N ASP A 165 -1.55 20.42 -1.84
CA ASP A 165 -2.38 21.47 -2.43
C ASP A 165 -2.96 21.08 -3.77
N GLN A 166 -2.21 20.36 -4.60
CA GLN A 166 -2.71 19.83 -5.86
C GLN A 166 -3.84 18.81 -5.63
N ARG A 167 -3.68 17.91 -4.66
CA ARG A 167 -4.73 16.93 -4.32
C ARG A 167 -6.00 17.58 -3.81
N ILE A 168 -5.89 18.61 -2.94
CA ILE A 168 -7.05 19.36 -2.44
C ILE A 168 -7.77 20.10 -3.59
N LYS A 169 -7.02 20.77 -4.47
CA LYS A 169 -7.61 21.46 -5.63
C LYS A 169 -8.36 20.50 -6.55
N GLU A 170 -7.78 19.34 -6.82
CA GLU A 170 -8.41 18.32 -7.67
C GLU A 170 -9.68 17.74 -7.01
N PHE A 171 -9.63 17.47 -5.71
CA PHE A 171 -10.80 17.02 -4.95
C PHE A 171 -11.95 18.02 -5.01
N ASN A 172 -11.66 19.30 -4.76
CA ASN A 172 -12.69 20.36 -4.83
C ASN A 172 -13.26 20.52 -6.25
N ARG A 173 -12.42 20.38 -7.29
CA ARG A 173 -12.85 20.41 -8.69
C ARG A 173 -13.83 19.29 -9.01
N LYS A 174 -13.53 18.06 -8.57
CA LYS A 174 -14.40 16.90 -8.77
C LYS A 174 -15.73 17.04 -8.06
N GLN A 175 -15.75 17.56 -6.83
CA GLN A 175 -16.99 17.82 -6.10
C GLN A 175 -17.90 18.84 -6.83
N SER A 176 -17.31 19.90 -7.38
CA SER A 176 -18.07 20.91 -8.14
C SER A 176 -18.71 20.36 -9.42
N GLN A 177 -18.08 19.36 -10.05
CA GLN A 177 -18.60 18.71 -11.27
C GLN A 177 -19.68 17.65 -10.99
N THR A 178 -19.77 17.13 -9.78
CA THR A 178 -20.77 16.11 -9.39
C THR A 178 -22.08 16.76 -8.91
N THR A 179 -22.08 18.08 -8.69
CA THR A 179 -23.23 18.83 -8.17
C THR A 179 -24.04 19.54 -9.30
N GLU A 180 -23.60 19.46 -10.55
CA GLU A 180 -24.34 19.83 -11.77
C GLU A 180 -25.00 18.58 -12.40
#